data_c78e099e50262a84667d5cd00494a5fc
#
_entry.id   c78e099e50262a84667d5cd00494a5fc
#
_cell.length_a   1.000
_cell.length_b   1.000
_cell.length_c   1.000
_cell.angle_alpha   90.00
_cell.angle_beta   90.00
_cell.angle_gamma   90.00
#
_symmetry.space_group_name_H-M   'P 1'
#
loop_
_entity.id
_entity.type
_entity.pdbx_description
1 polymer ?
#
loop_
_entity_poly.entity_id
_entity_poly.type
_entity_poly.pdbx_seq_one_letter_code
_entity_poly.pdbx_strand_id
1 'polypeptide(L)'
;YLHQHDKYRYDRYQCIRNGKMADIMFDWVDNNLVQGRGVNRLDRPDRPKSPEIKNDIRQYRQELRDRSYHFVGTAGDEELSVTPLVGLGKSSLLNKTIFHLMPCAEHKLTICTPYFNLPAVLVRNIIQLLRDGKQVEIIVGDKTANDFYIPEDQPFKIIGALPYLYEINLRRFLSRLQYYVNTDQL
;
A
#
# COMPACT_ATOMS: atom_id res chain seq x y z
N TYR A 1 -6.29 -10.94 8.84
CA TYR A 1 -7.00 -11.44 7.64
C TYR A 1 -6.60 -12.88 7.41
N LEU A 2 -7.21 -13.79 8.20
CA LEU A 2 -6.96 -15.22 8.12
C LEU A 2 -8.06 -15.85 7.27
N HIS A 3 -7.84 -16.01 5.97
CA HIS A 3 -8.72 -16.79 5.13
C HIS A 3 -8.22 -18.23 5.05
N GLN A 4 -9.00 -19.15 5.55
CA GLN A 4 -8.90 -20.57 5.23
C GLN A 4 -9.61 -20.82 3.89
N HIS A 5 -8.93 -20.57 2.79
CA HIS A 5 -9.41 -20.91 1.47
C HIS A 5 -8.33 -21.66 0.70
N ASP A 6 -8.75 -22.48 -0.26
CA ASP A 6 -7.90 -23.30 -1.13
C ASP A 6 -6.93 -22.50 -2.04
N LYS A 7 -6.87 -21.18 -1.87
CA LYS A 7 -5.93 -20.32 -2.57
C LYS A 7 -4.69 -20.08 -1.70
N TYR A 8 -3.54 -20.52 -2.19
CA TYR A 8 -2.27 -20.23 -1.54
C TYR A 8 -2.02 -18.73 -1.52
N ARG A 9 -2.00 -18.15 -0.32
CA ARG A 9 -1.63 -16.75 -0.09
C ARG A 9 -0.40 -16.72 0.79
N TYR A 10 0.62 -16.03 0.31
CA TYR A 10 1.84 -15.78 1.06
C TYR A 10 1.74 -14.44 1.80
N ASP A 11 0.69 -14.28 2.60
CA ASP A 11 0.52 -13.09 3.43
C ASP A 11 1.56 -13.10 4.54
N ARG A 12 2.19 -11.96 4.75
CA ARG A 12 3.18 -11.79 5.81
C ARG A 12 2.57 -10.96 6.93
N TYR A 13 2.59 -11.50 8.12
CA TYR A 13 2.15 -10.83 9.33
C TYR A 13 3.34 -10.55 10.23
N GLN A 14 3.37 -9.39 10.83
CA GLN A 14 4.36 -9.04 11.83
C GLN A 14 3.64 -8.80 13.17
N CYS A 15 4.10 -9.47 14.20
CA CYS A 15 3.64 -9.28 15.55
C CYS A 15 4.70 -8.52 16.35
N ILE A 16 4.38 -7.30 16.77
CA ILE A 16 5.27 -6.45 17.57
C ILE A 16 4.71 -6.41 18.98
N ARG A 17 5.48 -6.93 19.94
CA ARG A 17 5.11 -6.91 21.35
C ARG A 17 5.74 -5.69 22.04
N ASN A 18 5.04 -4.56 21.96
CA ASN A 18 5.47 -3.32 22.59
C ASN A 18 4.23 -2.53 23.05
N GLY A 19 4.05 -2.38 24.38
CA GLY A 19 2.90 -1.70 24.95
C GLY A 19 2.82 -0.23 24.56
N LYS A 20 3.94 0.51 24.60
CA LYS A 20 3.96 1.92 24.21
C LYS A 20 3.56 2.12 22.73
N MET A 21 4.02 1.24 21.86
CA MET A 21 3.63 1.29 20.45
C MET A 21 2.14 0.98 20.27
N ALA A 22 1.61 0.01 21.02
CA ALA A 22 0.19 -0.31 21.00
C ALA A 22 -0.66 0.88 21.45
N ASP A 23 -0.28 1.57 22.53
CA ASP A 23 -0.95 2.77 23.03
C ASP A 23 -0.92 3.90 22.00
N ILE A 24 0.23 4.18 21.37
CA ILE A 24 0.37 5.20 20.32
C ILE A 24 -0.54 4.87 19.12
N MET A 25 -0.58 3.61 18.70
CA MET A 25 -1.43 3.17 17.61
C MET A 25 -2.91 3.26 17.95
N PHE A 26 -3.28 2.89 19.17
CA PHE A 26 -4.64 3.01 19.68
C PHE A 26 -5.09 4.48 19.68
N ASP A 27 -4.30 5.36 20.31
CA ASP A 27 -4.59 6.80 20.36
C ASP A 27 -4.69 7.42 18.98
N TRP A 28 -3.82 7.01 18.07
CA TRP A 28 -3.86 7.49 16.70
C TRP A 28 -5.16 7.06 16.00
N VAL A 29 -5.55 5.79 16.11
CA VAL A 29 -6.79 5.25 15.53
C VAL A 29 -8.02 5.92 16.15
N ASP A 30 -8.07 5.99 17.48
CA ASP A 30 -9.21 6.57 18.17
C ASP A 30 -9.38 8.05 17.82
N ASN A 31 -8.34 8.86 17.99
CA ASN A 31 -8.42 10.30 17.78
C ASN A 31 -8.57 10.71 16.31
N ASN A 32 -8.02 9.93 15.38
CA ASN A 32 -8.00 10.32 13.97
C ASN A 32 -9.02 9.59 13.11
N LEU A 33 -9.36 8.36 13.41
CA LEU A 33 -10.34 7.60 12.64
C LEU A 33 -11.69 7.52 13.36
N VAL A 34 -11.73 7.01 14.59
CA VAL A 34 -12.98 6.77 15.31
C VAL A 34 -13.69 8.09 15.65
N GLN A 35 -12.95 9.09 16.18
CA GLN A 35 -13.49 10.42 16.52
C GLN A 35 -13.54 11.36 15.32
N GLY A 36 -13.03 10.93 14.18
CA GLY A 36 -12.93 11.76 12.97
C GLY A 36 -14.28 12.20 12.44
N ARG A 37 -14.36 13.45 11.98
CA ARG A 37 -15.60 14.03 11.41
C ARG A 37 -16.12 13.29 10.19
N GLY A 38 -15.25 12.60 9.46
CA GLY A 38 -15.58 11.83 8.25
C GLY A 38 -16.07 10.41 8.52
N VAL A 39 -16.07 9.97 9.77
CA VAL A 39 -16.46 8.61 10.14
C VAL A 39 -17.92 8.57 10.57
N ASN A 40 -18.69 7.66 9.96
CA ASN A 40 -20.05 7.40 10.38
C ASN A 40 -20.04 6.38 11.52
N ARG A 41 -20.43 6.80 12.70
CA ARG A 41 -20.47 5.94 13.89
C ARG A 41 -21.88 5.39 14.09
N LEU A 42 -21.98 4.17 14.60
CA LEU A 42 -23.26 3.54 14.94
C LEU A 42 -24.04 4.32 16.02
N ASP A 43 -23.31 5.01 16.93
CA ASP A 43 -23.91 5.88 17.95
C ASP A 43 -24.33 7.27 17.41
N ARG A 44 -24.02 7.57 16.14
CA ARG A 44 -24.40 8.81 15.47
C ARG A 44 -24.88 8.52 14.04
N PRO A 45 -25.97 7.74 13.86
CA PRO A 45 -26.39 7.28 12.53
C PRO A 45 -26.92 8.39 11.62
N ASP A 46 -27.30 9.54 12.17
CA ASP A 46 -28.09 10.57 11.49
C ASP A 46 -27.26 11.69 10.84
N ARG A 47 -26.02 11.42 10.44
CA ARG A 47 -25.27 12.40 9.65
C ARG A 47 -25.90 12.54 8.26
N PRO A 48 -26.52 13.70 7.94
CA PRO A 48 -27.08 13.91 6.64
C PRO A 48 -26.02 13.83 5.57
N LYS A 49 -26.33 13.22 4.42
CA LYS A 49 -25.50 13.24 3.22
C LYS A 49 -25.55 14.64 2.58
N SER A 50 -24.95 15.64 3.21
CA SER A 50 -24.95 17.02 2.71
C SER A 50 -23.68 17.31 1.87
N PRO A 51 -23.70 18.31 0.99
CA PRO A 51 -22.51 18.79 0.29
C PRO A 51 -21.38 19.24 1.25
N GLU A 52 -21.72 19.67 2.45
CA GLU A 52 -20.79 20.09 3.50
C GLU A 52 -19.91 18.92 3.96
N ILE A 53 -20.46 17.69 4.04
CA ILE A 53 -19.67 16.48 4.38
C ILE A 53 -18.52 16.26 3.40
N LYS A 54 -18.70 16.58 2.10
CA LYS A 54 -17.60 16.42 1.13
C LYS A 54 -16.46 17.38 1.40
N ASN A 55 -16.74 18.58 1.85
CA ASN A 55 -15.74 19.57 2.24
C ASN A 55 -15.09 19.17 3.56
N ASP A 56 -15.86 18.72 4.54
CA ASP A 56 -15.35 18.21 5.81
C ASP A 56 -14.43 17.00 5.62
N ILE A 57 -14.80 16.05 4.75
CA ILE A 57 -13.94 14.90 4.42
C ILE A 57 -12.64 15.35 3.73
N ARG A 58 -12.72 16.37 2.87
CA ARG A 58 -11.52 16.89 2.19
C ARG A 58 -10.59 17.57 3.18
N GLN A 59 -11.12 18.41 4.05
CA GLN A 59 -10.36 19.08 5.11
C GLN A 59 -9.77 18.05 6.08
N TYR A 60 -10.56 17.10 6.55
CA TYR A 60 -10.09 16.02 7.42
C TYR A 60 -8.97 15.19 6.80
N ARG A 61 -9.06 14.85 5.51
CA ARG A 61 -7.98 14.18 4.79
C ARG A 61 -6.71 15.03 4.72
N GLN A 62 -6.84 16.34 4.61
CA GLN A 62 -5.69 17.25 4.63
C GLN A 62 -5.04 17.28 6.02
N GLU A 63 -5.83 17.42 7.07
CA GLU A 63 -5.38 17.38 8.45
C GLU A 63 -4.63 16.08 8.77
N LEU A 64 -5.16 14.92 8.33
CA LEU A 64 -4.50 13.61 8.51
C LEU A 64 -3.16 13.49 7.77
N ARG A 65 -2.99 14.20 6.64
CA ARG A 65 -1.71 14.20 5.91
C ARG A 65 -0.62 14.97 6.65
N ASP A 66 -1.02 16.01 7.35
CA ASP A 66 -0.11 16.94 8.01
C ASP A 66 0.20 16.52 9.46
N ARG A 67 -0.55 15.54 9.98
CA ARG A 67 -0.29 14.99 11.33
C ARG A 67 0.92 14.07 11.32
N SER A 68 1.90 14.42 12.12
CA SER A 68 3.00 13.54 12.50
C SER A 68 2.61 12.68 13.71
N TYR A 69 3.21 11.50 13.82
CA TYR A 69 3.13 10.72 15.04
C TYR A 69 3.90 11.41 16.16
N HIS A 70 3.30 11.52 17.33
CA HIS A 70 4.04 11.96 18.50
C HIS A 70 4.74 10.74 19.10
N PHE A 71 6.06 10.70 18.98
CA PHE A 71 6.87 9.69 19.66
C PHE A 71 7.01 10.06 21.11
N VAL A 72 6.57 9.15 21.99
CA VAL A 72 6.80 9.27 23.43
C VAL A 72 7.91 8.29 23.81
N GLY A 73 9.13 8.78 23.93
CA GLY A 73 10.28 8.02 24.40
C GLY A 73 11.50 8.12 23.50
N THR A 74 12.67 7.95 24.09
CA THR A 74 13.94 7.77 23.38
C THR A 74 14.19 6.28 23.25
N ALA A 75 14.47 5.80 22.04
CA ALA A 75 15.02 4.47 21.84
C ALA A 75 16.46 4.44 22.38
N GLY A 76 16.84 3.38 23.10
CA GLY A 76 18.24 3.13 23.44
C GLY A 76 19.03 2.75 22.17
N ASP A 77 20.35 2.88 22.22
CA ASP A 77 21.24 2.62 21.07
C ASP A 77 21.13 1.20 20.51
N GLU A 78 20.67 0.26 21.32
CA GLU A 78 20.44 -1.16 20.97
C GLU A 78 18.99 -1.47 20.58
N GLU A 79 18.09 -0.49 20.60
CA GLU A 79 16.68 -0.70 20.30
C GLU A 79 16.35 -0.40 18.84
N LEU A 80 15.63 -1.32 18.18
CA LEU A 80 15.08 -1.07 16.85
C LEU A 80 13.89 -0.11 16.95
N SER A 81 13.95 0.98 16.19
CA SER A 81 12.83 1.89 16.06
C SER A 81 11.87 1.44 14.96
N VAL A 82 10.57 1.53 15.23
CA VAL A 82 9.50 1.23 14.27
C VAL A 82 8.61 2.45 14.12
N THR A 83 8.45 2.92 12.89
CA THR A 83 7.55 4.03 12.57
C THR A 83 6.32 3.50 11.81
N PRO A 84 5.14 3.47 12.42
CA PRO A 84 3.92 3.10 11.71
C PRO A 84 3.53 4.20 10.73
N LEU A 85 3.24 3.83 9.49
CA LEU A 85 2.83 4.76 8.43
C LEU A 85 1.44 4.39 7.93
N VAL A 86 0.55 5.36 7.87
CA VAL A 86 -0.83 5.16 7.41
C VAL A 86 -1.01 5.65 5.98
N GLY A 87 -1.59 4.77 5.15
CA GLY A 87 -1.84 5.01 3.73
C GLY A 87 -3.21 5.59 3.45
N LEU A 88 -3.46 6.84 3.80
CA LEU A 88 -4.73 7.53 3.52
C LEU A 88 -4.62 8.41 2.26
N GLY A 89 -5.03 7.85 1.13
CA GLY A 89 -5.03 8.54 -0.17
C GLY A 89 -3.66 8.63 -0.84
N LYS A 90 -3.65 9.20 -2.05
CA LYS A 90 -2.46 9.19 -2.94
C LYS A 90 -1.25 9.95 -2.39
N SER A 91 -1.48 10.99 -1.59
CA SER A 91 -0.43 11.85 -1.01
C SER A 91 -0.17 11.54 0.46
N SER A 92 -0.50 10.32 0.91
CA SER A 92 -0.25 9.89 2.28
C SER A 92 1.24 9.86 2.62
N LEU A 93 1.55 9.94 3.90
CA LEU A 93 2.92 9.82 4.39
C LEU A 93 3.55 8.48 3.98
N LEU A 94 2.78 7.38 4.03
CA LEU A 94 3.23 6.07 3.55
C LEU A 94 3.71 6.12 2.09
N ASN A 95 2.89 6.68 1.19
CA ASN A 95 3.24 6.75 -0.23
C ASN A 95 4.47 7.66 -0.47
N LYS A 96 4.57 8.78 0.24
CA LYS A 96 5.75 9.66 0.18
C LYS A 96 7.01 8.92 0.66
N THR A 97 6.91 8.19 1.77
CA THR A 97 8.03 7.42 2.31
C THR A 97 8.50 6.34 1.34
N ILE A 98 7.57 5.55 0.78
CA ILE A 98 7.91 4.54 -0.25
C ILE A 98 8.58 5.20 -1.45
N PHE A 99 8.05 6.33 -1.92
CA PHE A 99 8.61 7.07 -3.04
C PHE A 99 10.05 7.52 -2.79
N HIS A 100 10.36 7.98 -1.57
CA HIS A 100 11.71 8.43 -1.21
C HIS A 100 12.66 7.29 -0.86
N LEU A 101 12.15 6.16 -0.35
CA LEU A 101 12.99 5.00 -0.04
C LEU A 101 13.46 4.23 -1.28
N MET A 102 12.61 4.11 -2.30
CA MET A 102 12.97 3.36 -3.51
C MET A 102 14.28 3.81 -4.16
N PRO A 103 14.53 5.12 -4.38
CA PRO A 103 15.79 5.59 -4.96
C PRO A 103 17.02 5.34 -4.08
N CYS A 104 16.85 5.07 -2.79
CA CYS A 104 17.95 4.78 -1.87
C CYS A 104 18.54 3.36 -2.06
N ALA A 105 18.00 2.55 -2.94
CA ALA A 105 18.57 1.23 -3.24
C ALA A 105 19.97 1.39 -3.87
N GLU A 106 21.00 0.87 -3.19
CA GLU A 106 22.39 0.97 -3.65
C GLU A 106 22.72 -0.06 -4.73
N HIS A 107 22.22 -1.29 -4.59
CA HIS A 107 22.53 -2.41 -5.48
C HIS A 107 21.28 -3.04 -6.07
N LYS A 108 20.31 -3.39 -5.21
CA LYS A 108 19.11 -4.14 -5.61
C LYS A 108 17.88 -3.61 -4.89
N LEU A 109 16.78 -3.47 -5.63
CA LEU A 109 15.44 -3.23 -5.10
C LEU A 109 14.57 -4.47 -5.34
N THR A 110 14.03 -5.06 -4.28
CA THR A 110 13.02 -6.12 -4.38
C THR A 110 11.64 -5.58 -4.01
N ILE A 111 10.68 -5.72 -4.92
CA ILE A 111 9.28 -5.33 -4.72
C ILE A 111 8.43 -6.59 -4.70
N CYS A 112 7.66 -6.78 -3.62
CA CYS A 112 6.66 -7.85 -3.54
C CYS A 112 5.27 -7.24 -3.50
N THR A 113 4.43 -7.58 -4.47
CA THR A 113 3.06 -7.08 -4.54
C THR A 113 2.12 -8.14 -5.11
N PRO A 114 0.92 -8.34 -4.53
CA PRO A 114 -0.01 -9.34 -5.06
C PRO A 114 -0.54 -8.97 -6.46
N TYR A 115 -0.58 -7.68 -6.77
CA TYR A 115 -1.13 -7.19 -8.04
C TYR A 115 -0.24 -6.11 -8.65
N PHE A 116 0.06 -6.23 -9.93
CA PHE A 116 0.84 -5.21 -10.64
C PHE A 116 -0.02 -3.98 -10.97
N ASN A 117 -0.17 -3.12 -9.98
CA ASN A 117 -0.90 -1.86 -10.09
C ASN A 117 -0.08 -0.69 -9.51
N LEU A 118 1.15 -0.56 -9.98
CA LEU A 118 2.07 0.45 -9.50
C LEU A 118 1.68 1.85 -10.01
N PRO A 119 1.63 2.87 -9.15
CA PRO A 119 1.51 4.26 -9.58
C PRO A 119 2.64 4.65 -10.55
N ALA A 120 2.33 5.49 -11.52
CA ALA A 120 3.30 5.93 -12.54
C ALA A 120 4.59 6.54 -11.94
N VAL A 121 4.51 7.13 -10.76
CA VAL A 121 5.66 7.69 -10.05
C VAL A 121 6.63 6.59 -9.60
N LEU A 122 6.13 5.47 -9.11
CA LEU A 122 6.96 4.32 -8.70
C LEU A 122 7.55 3.61 -9.93
N VAL A 123 6.79 3.50 -11.02
CA VAL A 123 7.30 2.99 -12.30
C VAL A 123 8.48 3.83 -12.79
N ARG A 124 8.43 5.17 -12.67
CA ARG A 124 9.55 6.06 -13.02
C ARG A 124 10.78 5.81 -12.15
N ASN A 125 10.60 5.60 -10.83
CA ASN A 125 11.70 5.27 -9.93
C ASN A 125 12.37 3.94 -10.33
N ILE A 126 11.58 2.91 -10.67
CA ILE A 126 12.11 1.64 -11.15
C ILE A 126 12.94 1.84 -12.41
N ILE A 127 12.42 2.59 -13.39
CA ILE A 127 13.14 2.87 -14.63
C ILE A 127 14.45 3.61 -14.35
N GLN A 128 14.44 4.55 -13.41
CA GLN A 128 15.64 5.29 -13.04
C GLN A 128 16.68 4.38 -12.40
N LEU A 129 16.29 3.52 -11.45
CA LEU A 129 17.19 2.54 -10.84
C LEU A 129 17.83 1.62 -11.88
N LEU A 130 17.06 1.13 -12.85
CA LEU A 130 17.57 0.31 -13.94
C LEU A 130 18.58 1.07 -14.82
N ARG A 131 18.32 2.34 -15.11
CA ARG A 131 19.25 3.23 -15.86
C ARG A 131 20.53 3.49 -15.10
N ASP A 132 20.45 3.56 -13.79
CA ASP A 132 21.59 3.73 -12.88
C ASP A 132 22.38 2.42 -12.64
N GLY A 133 22.06 1.36 -13.38
CA GLY A 133 22.72 0.06 -13.31
C GLY A 133 22.34 -0.79 -12.11
N LYS A 134 21.28 -0.44 -11.39
CA LYS A 134 20.80 -1.20 -10.24
C LYS A 134 19.96 -2.40 -10.69
N GLN A 135 19.96 -3.45 -9.88
CA GLN A 135 19.06 -4.59 -10.07
C GLN A 135 17.68 -4.28 -9.51
N VAL A 136 16.63 -4.71 -10.21
CA VAL A 136 15.25 -4.66 -9.72
C VAL A 136 14.62 -6.05 -9.82
N GLU A 137 14.03 -6.51 -8.75
CA GLU A 137 13.28 -7.76 -8.69
C GLU A 137 11.83 -7.47 -8.32
N ILE A 138 10.91 -8.00 -9.12
CA ILE A 138 9.47 -7.78 -8.88
C ILE A 138 8.79 -9.14 -8.72
N ILE A 139 8.31 -9.41 -7.52
CA ILE A 139 7.55 -10.61 -7.18
C ILE A 139 6.07 -10.25 -7.20
N VAL A 140 5.34 -10.84 -8.14
CA VAL A 140 3.89 -10.61 -8.30
C VAL A 140 3.11 -11.89 -8.14
N GLY A 141 1.89 -11.79 -7.65
CA GLY A 141 0.95 -12.91 -7.61
C GLY A 141 0.41 -13.27 -8.99
N ASP A 142 0.15 -14.55 -9.23
CA ASP A 142 -0.57 -15.00 -10.42
C ASP A 142 -2.00 -14.46 -10.42
N LYS A 143 -2.57 -14.25 -11.62
CA LYS A 143 -3.94 -13.76 -11.77
C LYS A 143 -4.99 -14.66 -11.12
N THR A 144 -4.73 -15.96 -11.07
CA THR A 144 -5.66 -16.93 -10.46
C THR A 144 -5.73 -16.80 -8.94
N ALA A 145 -4.70 -16.25 -8.31
CA ALA A 145 -4.66 -15.96 -6.88
C ALA A 145 -5.41 -14.65 -6.51
N ASN A 146 -5.83 -13.86 -7.51
CA ASN A 146 -6.56 -12.62 -7.29
C ASN A 146 -7.96 -12.90 -6.73
N ASP A 147 -8.42 -12.08 -5.77
CA ASP A 147 -9.75 -12.19 -5.16
C ASP A 147 -10.90 -12.08 -6.16
N PHE A 148 -10.69 -11.35 -7.23
CA PHE A 148 -11.68 -11.11 -8.28
C PHE A 148 -11.55 -12.06 -9.46
N TYR A 149 -10.63 -13.02 -9.40
CA TYR A 149 -10.50 -14.03 -10.44
C TYR A 149 -11.72 -14.95 -10.45
N ILE A 150 -12.35 -15.08 -11.62
CA ILE A 150 -13.49 -15.95 -11.84
C ILE A 150 -13.00 -17.12 -12.71
N PRO A 151 -13.09 -18.36 -12.22
CA PRO A 151 -12.77 -19.55 -13.01
C PRO A 151 -13.62 -19.66 -14.29
N GLU A 152 -13.11 -20.34 -15.30
CA GLU A 152 -13.76 -20.46 -16.63
C GLU A 152 -15.10 -21.20 -16.62
N ASP A 153 -15.32 -22.04 -15.61
CA ASP A 153 -16.57 -22.78 -15.38
C ASP A 153 -17.68 -21.92 -14.74
N GLN A 154 -17.38 -20.67 -14.37
CA GLN A 154 -18.34 -19.76 -13.74
C GLN A 154 -18.74 -18.62 -14.68
N PRO A 155 -19.98 -18.09 -14.55
CA PRO A 155 -20.44 -16.99 -15.38
C PRO A 155 -19.60 -15.73 -15.12
N PHE A 156 -19.16 -15.09 -16.21
CA PHE A 156 -18.36 -13.87 -16.13
C PHE A 156 -19.11 -12.73 -15.44
N LYS A 157 -18.41 -12.03 -14.57
CA LYS A 157 -18.85 -10.76 -13.97
C LYS A 157 -17.83 -9.68 -14.28
N ILE A 158 -18.27 -8.44 -14.44
CA ILE A 158 -17.40 -7.30 -14.80
C ILE A 158 -16.19 -7.16 -13.86
N ILE A 159 -16.38 -7.43 -12.57
CA ILE A 159 -15.30 -7.39 -11.57
C ILE A 159 -14.16 -8.38 -11.91
N GLY A 160 -14.48 -9.50 -12.55
CA GLY A 160 -13.50 -10.50 -13.01
C GLY A 160 -12.55 -9.99 -14.11
N ALA A 161 -12.78 -8.81 -14.67
CA ALA A 161 -11.84 -8.18 -15.60
C ALA A 161 -10.60 -7.60 -14.90
N LEU A 162 -10.64 -7.31 -13.60
CA LEU A 162 -9.54 -6.68 -12.87
C LEU A 162 -8.23 -7.49 -12.92
N PRO A 163 -8.19 -8.81 -12.68
CA PRO A 163 -6.97 -9.60 -12.78
C PRO A 163 -6.30 -9.49 -14.16
N TYR A 164 -7.10 -9.48 -15.23
CA TYR A 164 -6.60 -9.34 -16.59
C TYR A 164 -6.04 -7.94 -16.88
N LEU A 165 -6.65 -6.89 -16.31
CA LEU A 165 -6.12 -5.52 -16.42
C LEU A 165 -4.74 -5.40 -15.74
N TYR A 166 -4.54 -6.03 -14.59
CA TYR A 166 -3.24 -6.05 -13.92
C TYR A 166 -2.20 -6.82 -14.74
N GLU A 167 -2.58 -7.94 -15.33
CA GLU A 167 -1.71 -8.69 -16.24
C GLU A 167 -1.32 -7.87 -17.49
N ILE A 168 -2.26 -7.16 -18.10
CA ILE A 168 -2.00 -6.27 -19.24
C ILE A 168 -1.01 -5.16 -18.84
N ASN A 169 -1.19 -4.57 -17.65
CA ASN A 169 -0.29 -3.53 -17.17
C ASN A 169 1.13 -4.07 -16.94
N LEU A 170 1.26 -5.26 -16.38
CA LEU A 170 2.55 -5.94 -16.21
C LEU A 170 3.21 -6.21 -17.58
N ARG A 171 2.49 -6.79 -18.51
CA ARG A 171 3.01 -7.07 -19.87
C ARG A 171 3.47 -5.81 -20.60
N ARG A 172 2.70 -4.70 -20.49
CA ARG A 172 3.08 -3.40 -21.05
C ARG A 172 4.33 -2.83 -20.39
N PHE A 173 4.47 -3.00 -19.10
CA PHE A 173 5.65 -2.59 -18.34
C PHE A 173 6.87 -3.38 -18.80
N LEU A 174 6.81 -4.71 -18.82
CA LEU A 174 7.91 -5.59 -19.24
C LEU A 174 8.31 -5.34 -20.70
N SER A 175 7.35 -5.17 -21.60
CA SER A 175 7.63 -4.90 -23.01
C SER A 175 8.42 -3.60 -23.24
N ARG A 176 8.23 -2.59 -22.39
CA ARG A 176 9.01 -1.34 -22.42
C ARG A 176 10.41 -1.49 -21.87
N LEU A 177 10.64 -2.50 -21.06
CA LEU A 177 11.90 -2.74 -20.36
C LEU A 177 12.60 -4.03 -20.81
N GLN A 178 12.25 -4.52 -22.01
CA GLN A 178 12.73 -5.79 -22.56
C GLN A 178 14.27 -5.90 -22.53
N TYR A 179 14.99 -4.80 -22.74
CA TYR A 179 16.44 -4.77 -22.63
C TYR A 179 16.92 -5.21 -21.23
N TYR A 180 16.32 -4.65 -20.17
CA TYR A 180 16.71 -4.96 -18.80
C TYR A 180 16.28 -6.37 -18.37
N VAL A 181 15.16 -6.87 -18.90
CA VAL A 181 14.74 -8.26 -18.72
C VAL A 181 15.74 -9.23 -19.37
N ASN A 182 16.18 -8.92 -20.58
CA ASN A 182 17.13 -9.77 -21.33
C ASN A 182 18.54 -9.76 -20.74
N THR A 183 18.88 -8.78 -19.93
CA THR A 183 20.19 -8.65 -19.25
C THR A 183 20.15 -9.04 -17.78
N ASP A 184 19.07 -9.69 -17.32
CA ASP A 184 18.85 -10.10 -15.94
C ASP A 184 18.97 -8.96 -14.90
N GLN A 185 18.71 -7.73 -15.32
CA GLN A 185 18.72 -6.55 -14.46
C GLN A 185 17.32 -6.27 -13.87
N LEU A 186 16.26 -6.76 -14.56
CA LEU A 186 14.87 -6.74 -14.12
C LEU A 186 14.28 -8.14 -14.12
#